data_98cfbbf90e2afb389e1729ebe294bdae
#
_entry.id   98cfbbf90e2afb389e1729ebe294bdae
#
_cell.length_a   1.000
_cell.length_b   1.000
_cell.length_c   1.000
_cell.angle_alpha   90.00
_cell.angle_beta   90.00
_cell.angle_gamma   90.00
#
_symmetry.space_group_name_H-M   'P 1'
#
loop_
_entity.id
_entity.type
_entity.pdbx_description
1 polymer ?
#
loop_
_entity_poly.entity_id
_entity_poly.type
_entity_poly.pdbx_seq_one_letter_code
_entity_poly.pdbx_strand_id
1 'polypeptide(L)'
;DEIPIGADGVTVLDFFQGNRTPYKDAMAKGVIFGLNIKHTWKHIYRAVLESVSYGTQNIIRNFEEQGYPVESITACGGVTKDRRWLQMISDVTGKPIIVNENIQAGVLGCCVVAASKGRFYDDFQSAAAHMIKPKFIVEPDMQNHEEYQPYFHKYLELYESLKNLMHQ
;
A
#
# COMPACT_ATOMS: atom_id res chain seq x y z
N ASP A 1 -8.71 -13.09 -10.76
CA ASP A 1 -8.70 -13.18 -12.24
C ASP A 1 -10.09 -13.13 -12.89
N GLU A 2 -11.19 -13.04 -12.13
CA GLU A 2 -12.54 -12.95 -12.69
C GLU A 2 -13.12 -11.54 -12.62
N ILE A 3 -12.53 -10.65 -11.80
CA ILE A 3 -12.99 -9.28 -11.61
C ILE A 3 -11.94 -8.35 -12.20
N PRO A 4 -12.32 -7.41 -13.11
CA PRO A 4 -11.37 -6.52 -13.77
C PRO A 4 -10.80 -5.47 -12.81
N ILE A 5 -9.78 -4.74 -13.29
CA ILE A 5 -9.24 -3.54 -12.63
C ILE A 5 -10.38 -2.55 -12.38
N GLY A 6 -10.40 -1.97 -11.17
CA GLY A 6 -11.45 -1.06 -10.74
C GLY A 6 -12.75 -1.74 -10.30
N ALA A 7 -12.74 -3.07 -10.14
CA ALA A 7 -13.83 -3.87 -9.57
C ALA A 7 -15.24 -3.52 -10.15
N ASP A 8 -15.32 -3.35 -11.48
CA ASP A 8 -16.52 -2.92 -12.22
C ASP A 8 -17.16 -1.63 -11.66
N GLY A 9 -16.33 -0.72 -11.13
CA GLY A 9 -16.74 0.57 -10.61
C GLY A 9 -17.06 0.60 -9.11
N VAL A 10 -16.93 -0.53 -8.41
CA VAL A 10 -17.00 -0.53 -6.94
C VAL A 10 -15.71 0.09 -6.38
N THR A 11 -15.87 1.11 -5.53
CA THR A 11 -14.75 1.79 -4.87
C THR A 11 -14.92 1.69 -3.37
N VAL A 12 -13.84 1.36 -2.66
CA VAL A 12 -13.83 1.31 -1.20
C VAL A 12 -12.92 2.42 -0.67
N LEU A 13 -13.37 3.12 0.38
CA LEU A 13 -12.49 3.90 1.25
C LEU A 13 -12.19 3.03 2.47
N ASP A 14 -10.93 2.68 2.65
CA ASP A 14 -10.45 1.75 3.69
C ASP A 14 -10.29 2.42 5.07
N PHE A 15 -10.98 3.52 5.33
CA PHE A 15 -10.87 4.33 6.54
C PHE A 15 -11.69 3.80 7.71
N PHE A 16 -11.70 2.48 7.91
CA PHE A 16 -12.48 1.81 8.98
C PHE A 16 -12.02 2.18 10.41
N GLN A 17 -10.83 2.73 10.56
CA GLN A 17 -10.28 3.25 11.82
C GLN A 17 -9.78 4.71 11.67
N GLY A 18 -10.44 5.49 10.84
CA GLY A 18 -9.95 6.79 10.42
C GLY A 18 -8.84 6.69 9.37
N ASN A 19 -8.32 7.83 8.95
CA ASN A 19 -7.17 7.93 8.07
C ASN A 19 -6.02 8.67 8.77
N ARG A 20 -4.97 7.94 9.13
CA ARG A 20 -3.80 8.53 9.80
C ARG A 20 -2.93 9.32 8.81
N THR A 21 -2.69 8.77 7.64
CA THR A 21 -1.79 9.32 6.62
C THR A 21 -2.42 9.15 5.24
N PRO A 22 -2.51 10.20 4.43
CA PRO A 22 -1.95 11.55 4.65
C PRO A 22 -2.88 12.52 5.38
N TYR A 23 -4.18 12.22 5.53
CA TYR A 23 -5.21 13.19 5.90
C TYR A 23 -5.24 13.57 7.40
N LYS A 24 -4.69 12.73 8.28
CA LYS A 24 -4.75 12.89 9.76
C LYS A 24 -6.19 13.07 10.26
N ASP A 25 -7.13 12.35 9.64
CA ASP A 25 -8.56 12.41 9.89
C ASP A 25 -9.02 11.20 10.68
N ALA A 26 -9.12 11.34 12.01
CA ALA A 26 -9.59 10.28 12.90
C ALA A 26 -11.09 10.02 12.78
N MET A 27 -11.85 10.96 12.20
CA MET A 27 -13.30 10.84 12.03
C MET A 27 -13.70 10.23 10.69
N ALA A 28 -12.73 10.05 9.77
CA ALA A 28 -12.97 9.38 8.50
C ALA A 28 -13.52 7.96 8.73
N LYS A 29 -14.45 7.56 7.87
CA LYS A 29 -15.15 6.27 7.97
C LYS A 29 -14.97 5.46 6.69
N GLY A 30 -14.98 4.14 6.82
CA GLY A 30 -14.99 3.23 5.68
C GLY A 30 -16.27 3.40 4.85
N VAL A 31 -16.13 3.33 3.52
CA VAL A 31 -17.24 3.46 2.57
C VAL A 31 -17.12 2.38 1.50
N ILE A 32 -18.23 1.82 1.08
CA ILE A 32 -18.34 1.00 -0.13
C ILE A 32 -19.28 1.72 -1.08
N PHE A 33 -18.77 2.17 -2.21
CA PHE A 33 -19.49 2.99 -3.17
C PHE A 33 -19.64 2.28 -4.53
N GLY A 34 -20.75 2.53 -5.23
CA GLY A 34 -20.94 2.06 -6.60
C GLY A 34 -21.55 0.67 -6.73
N LEU A 35 -22.05 0.06 -5.63
CA LEU A 35 -22.71 -1.23 -5.68
C LEU A 35 -24.00 -1.20 -6.49
N ASN A 36 -24.21 -2.25 -7.28
CA ASN A 36 -25.46 -2.54 -7.99
C ASN A 36 -25.77 -4.05 -7.95
N ILE A 37 -26.90 -4.45 -8.53
CA ILE A 37 -27.40 -5.84 -8.49
C ILE A 37 -26.51 -6.86 -9.21
N LYS A 38 -25.54 -6.44 -10.03
CA LYS A 38 -24.61 -7.33 -10.74
C LYS A 38 -23.39 -7.68 -9.91
N HIS A 39 -23.11 -6.89 -8.87
CA HIS A 39 -21.94 -7.08 -8.05
C HIS A 39 -22.11 -8.24 -7.07
N THR A 40 -21.01 -8.93 -6.83
CA THR A 40 -20.90 -10.04 -5.88
C THR A 40 -19.89 -9.71 -4.81
N TRP A 41 -19.78 -10.56 -3.79
CA TRP A 41 -18.72 -10.42 -2.77
C TRP A 41 -17.30 -10.38 -3.36
N LYS A 42 -17.07 -10.99 -4.53
CA LYS A 42 -15.76 -10.95 -5.24
C LYS A 42 -15.38 -9.53 -5.64
N HIS A 43 -16.34 -8.73 -6.12
CA HIS A 43 -16.13 -7.33 -6.46
C HIS A 43 -15.76 -6.51 -5.22
N ILE A 44 -16.48 -6.71 -4.12
CA ILE A 44 -16.18 -6.05 -2.86
C ILE A 44 -14.79 -6.43 -2.36
N TYR A 45 -14.44 -7.74 -2.41
CA TYR A 45 -13.13 -8.21 -2.01
C TYR A 45 -12.01 -7.59 -2.85
N ARG A 46 -12.18 -7.56 -4.19
CA ARG A 46 -11.25 -6.90 -5.11
C ARG A 46 -11.11 -5.41 -4.77
N ALA A 47 -12.21 -4.70 -4.62
CA ALA A 47 -12.22 -3.28 -4.30
C ALA A 47 -11.55 -2.96 -2.95
N VAL A 48 -11.65 -3.85 -1.95
CA VAL A 48 -10.92 -3.72 -0.67
C VAL A 48 -9.41 -3.87 -0.89
N LEU A 49 -8.93 -4.81 -1.69
CA LEU A 49 -7.51 -4.94 -1.99
C LEU A 49 -6.97 -3.73 -2.77
N GLU A 50 -7.76 -3.24 -3.72
CA GLU A 50 -7.44 -2.04 -4.50
C GLU A 50 -7.40 -0.78 -3.62
N SER A 51 -8.33 -0.65 -2.65
CA SER A 51 -8.37 0.53 -1.76
C SER A 51 -7.11 0.68 -0.93
N VAL A 52 -6.56 -0.42 -0.41
CA VAL A 52 -5.28 -0.41 0.32
C VAL A 52 -4.12 0.00 -0.60
N SER A 53 -4.17 -0.43 -1.87
CA SER A 53 -3.18 -0.03 -2.87
C SER A 53 -3.28 1.45 -3.21
N TYR A 54 -4.51 1.99 -3.38
CA TYR A 54 -4.75 3.42 -3.58
C TYR A 54 -4.32 4.26 -2.36
N GLY A 55 -4.60 3.78 -1.16
CA GLY A 55 -4.11 4.41 0.08
C GLY A 55 -2.59 4.52 0.10
N THR A 56 -1.89 3.46 -0.32
CA THR A 56 -0.43 3.43 -0.44
C THR A 56 0.05 4.44 -1.49
N GLN A 57 -0.58 4.48 -2.68
CA GLN A 57 -0.25 5.46 -3.72
C GLN A 57 -0.48 6.90 -3.23
N ASN A 58 -1.55 7.16 -2.49
CA ASN A 58 -1.82 8.49 -1.93
C ASN A 58 -0.75 8.94 -0.93
N ILE A 59 -0.21 8.03 -0.13
CA ILE A 59 0.92 8.31 0.77
C ILE A 59 2.17 8.66 -0.04
N ILE A 60 2.50 7.86 -1.06
CA ILE A 60 3.64 8.09 -1.94
C ILE A 60 3.52 9.44 -2.65
N ARG A 61 2.36 9.72 -3.25
CA ARG A 61 2.08 11.01 -3.89
C ARG A 61 2.33 12.17 -2.94
N ASN A 62 1.87 12.06 -1.69
CA ASN A 62 2.05 13.11 -0.70
C ASN A 62 3.54 13.35 -0.36
N PHE A 63 4.38 12.30 -0.33
CA PHE A 63 5.83 12.45 -0.19
C PHE A 63 6.45 13.14 -1.41
N GLU A 64 6.08 12.71 -2.60
CA GLU A 64 6.64 13.26 -3.85
C GLU A 64 6.23 14.73 -4.06
N GLU A 65 5.00 15.11 -3.73
CA GLU A 65 4.52 16.50 -3.75
C GLU A 65 5.30 17.41 -2.77
N GLN A 66 5.85 16.84 -1.70
CA GLN A 66 6.72 17.55 -0.75
C GLN A 66 8.21 17.52 -1.12
N GLY A 67 8.57 16.98 -2.29
CA GLY A 67 9.93 16.90 -2.77
C GLY A 67 10.74 15.70 -2.28
N TYR A 68 10.09 14.68 -1.72
CA TYR A 68 10.72 13.43 -1.32
C TYR A 68 10.40 12.31 -2.32
N PRO A 69 11.25 12.07 -3.33
CA PRO A 69 11.02 11.03 -4.33
C PRO A 69 11.04 9.64 -3.68
N VAL A 70 10.08 8.79 -4.05
CA VAL A 70 10.01 7.39 -3.63
C VAL A 70 10.41 6.52 -4.81
N GLU A 71 11.54 5.83 -4.71
CA GLU A 71 12.06 4.97 -5.78
C GLU A 71 11.55 3.53 -5.66
N SER A 72 11.31 3.04 -4.45
CA SER A 72 10.88 1.66 -4.19
C SER A 72 10.12 1.53 -2.88
N ILE A 73 9.39 0.43 -2.74
CA ILE A 73 8.66 0.07 -1.52
C ILE A 73 9.27 -1.20 -0.94
N THR A 74 9.62 -1.20 0.33
CA THR A 74 9.99 -2.44 1.02
C THR A 74 8.78 -2.99 1.77
N ALA A 75 8.29 -4.16 1.37
CA ALA A 75 7.15 -4.82 2.00
C ALA A 75 7.60 -5.83 3.07
N CYS A 76 6.87 -5.87 4.19
CA CYS A 76 7.09 -6.83 5.27
C CYS A 76 5.76 -7.31 5.86
N GLY A 77 5.81 -8.36 6.68
CA GLY A 77 4.62 -8.90 7.35
C GLY A 77 3.69 -9.69 6.45
N GLY A 78 2.41 -9.68 6.77
CA GLY A 78 1.39 -10.56 6.16
C GLY A 78 1.19 -10.38 4.67
N VAL A 79 1.28 -9.14 4.16
CA VAL A 79 1.10 -8.81 2.74
C VAL A 79 2.09 -9.56 1.83
N THR A 80 3.29 -9.87 2.33
CA THR A 80 4.32 -10.57 1.56
C THR A 80 3.98 -12.02 1.21
N LYS A 81 2.91 -12.58 1.78
CA LYS A 81 2.45 -13.94 1.53
C LYS A 81 1.58 -14.05 0.26
N ASP A 82 1.01 -12.95 -0.21
CA ASP A 82 0.20 -12.93 -1.44
C ASP A 82 0.90 -12.12 -2.54
N ARG A 83 1.52 -12.83 -3.49
CA ARG A 83 2.20 -12.21 -4.62
C ARG A 83 1.28 -11.44 -5.54
N ARG A 84 -0.01 -11.83 -5.65
CA ARG A 84 -0.98 -11.12 -6.50
C ARG A 84 -1.33 -9.77 -5.91
N TRP A 85 -1.44 -9.69 -4.58
CA TRP A 85 -1.67 -8.42 -3.91
C TRP A 85 -0.43 -7.53 -3.95
N LEU A 86 0.78 -8.09 -3.80
CA LEU A 86 2.02 -7.33 -4.02
C LEU A 86 2.10 -6.77 -5.46
N GLN A 87 1.74 -7.59 -6.47
CA GLN A 87 1.68 -7.11 -7.85
C GLN A 87 0.68 -5.97 -8.01
N MET A 88 -0.52 -6.10 -7.46
CA MET A 88 -1.53 -5.03 -7.46
C MET A 88 -0.99 -3.72 -6.85
N ILE A 89 -0.33 -3.79 -5.68
CA ILE A 89 0.27 -2.61 -5.04
C ILE A 89 1.36 -2.01 -5.93
N SER A 90 2.21 -2.85 -6.53
CA SER A 90 3.26 -2.40 -7.45
C SER A 90 2.67 -1.71 -8.68
N ASP A 91 1.66 -2.32 -9.32
CA ASP A 91 0.98 -1.79 -10.49
C ASP A 91 0.28 -0.47 -10.18
N VAL A 92 -0.48 -0.40 -9.08
CA VAL A 92 -1.18 0.82 -8.66
C VAL A 92 -0.19 1.94 -8.40
N THR A 93 0.90 1.68 -7.68
CA THR A 93 1.86 2.72 -7.28
C THR A 93 2.89 3.06 -8.36
N GLY A 94 3.07 2.20 -9.36
CA GLY A 94 4.15 2.33 -10.36
C GLY A 94 5.54 2.17 -9.75
N LYS A 95 5.66 1.55 -8.56
CA LYS A 95 6.93 1.39 -7.84
C LYS A 95 7.29 -0.08 -7.66
N PRO A 96 8.56 -0.45 -7.81
CA PRO A 96 9.01 -1.80 -7.49
C PRO A 96 8.86 -2.08 -6.00
N ILE A 97 8.43 -3.30 -5.66
CA ILE A 97 8.30 -3.76 -4.28
C ILE A 97 9.39 -4.77 -3.96
N ILE A 98 10.21 -4.45 -2.97
CA ILE A 98 11.28 -5.32 -2.47
C ILE A 98 10.74 -6.12 -1.30
N VAL A 99 10.85 -7.45 -1.35
CA VAL A 99 10.53 -8.35 -0.25
C VAL A 99 11.81 -8.99 0.25
N ASN A 100 12.09 -8.82 1.55
CA ASN A 100 13.28 -9.39 2.17
C ASN A 100 13.07 -10.85 2.59
N GLU A 101 14.18 -11.59 2.77
CA GLU A 101 14.16 -12.98 3.24
C GLU A 101 13.45 -13.09 4.59
N ASN A 102 13.75 -12.18 5.51
CA ASN A 102 13.09 -12.11 6.80
C ASN A 102 11.93 -11.13 6.75
N ILE A 103 10.71 -11.66 6.78
CA ILE A 103 9.47 -10.86 6.75
C ILE A 103 9.11 -10.24 8.11
N GLN A 104 9.80 -10.64 9.19
CA GLN A 104 9.63 -10.10 10.55
C GLN A 104 10.52 -8.86 10.73
N ALA A 105 10.20 -7.80 10.01
CA ALA A 105 11.03 -6.59 9.95
C ALA A 105 11.30 -5.96 11.34
N GLY A 106 10.33 -5.98 12.26
CA GLY A 106 10.52 -5.46 13.62
C GLY A 106 11.58 -6.24 14.40
N VAL A 107 11.51 -7.57 14.37
CA VAL A 107 12.50 -8.44 15.02
C VAL A 107 13.88 -8.26 14.39
N LEU A 108 13.94 -8.26 13.06
CA LEU A 108 15.20 -8.05 12.33
C LEU A 108 15.82 -6.69 12.68
N GLY A 109 15.02 -5.63 12.75
CA GLY A 109 15.48 -4.30 13.16
C GLY A 109 16.09 -4.29 14.58
N CYS A 110 15.46 -4.96 15.55
CA CYS A 110 16.02 -5.13 16.88
C CYS A 110 17.36 -5.88 16.85
N CYS A 111 17.46 -6.94 16.04
CA CYS A 111 18.70 -7.69 15.87
C CYS A 111 19.83 -6.83 15.26
N VAL A 112 19.50 -6.01 14.25
CA VAL A 112 20.48 -5.09 13.63
C VAL A 112 21.01 -4.09 14.65
N VAL A 113 20.12 -3.48 15.46
CA VAL A 113 20.52 -2.55 16.53
C VAL A 113 21.39 -3.25 17.57
N ALA A 114 20.99 -4.46 18.01
CA ALA A 114 21.77 -5.23 19.01
C ALA A 114 23.14 -5.61 18.47
N ALA A 115 23.23 -6.05 17.21
CA ALA A 115 24.50 -6.44 16.58
C ALA A 115 25.48 -5.26 16.42
N SER A 116 24.97 -4.07 16.09
CA SER A 116 25.75 -2.84 16.01
C SER A 116 26.25 -2.43 17.41
N LYS A 117 25.39 -2.45 18.44
CA LYS A 117 25.77 -2.09 19.82
C LYS A 117 26.65 -3.14 20.49
N GLY A 118 26.48 -4.41 20.13
CA GLY A 118 27.32 -5.53 20.59
C GLY A 118 28.70 -5.59 19.92
N ARG A 119 29.01 -4.64 19.02
CA ARG A 119 30.27 -4.57 18.28
C ARG A 119 30.55 -5.79 17.38
N PHE A 120 29.49 -6.45 16.90
CA PHE A 120 29.61 -7.48 15.86
C PHE A 120 29.80 -6.84 14.47
N TYR A 121 29.41 -5.57 14.33
CA TYR A 121 29.60 -4.73 13.16
C TYR A 121 30.06 -3.34 13.60
N ASP A 122 30.79 -2.64 12.75
CA ASP A 122 31.38 -1.34 13.06
C ASP A 122 30.31 -0.26 13.33
N ASP A 123 29.20 -0.32 12.57
CA ASP A 123 28.10 0.63 12.68
C ASP A 123 26.76 -0.01 12.30
N PHE A 124 25.69 0.78 12.40
CA PHE A 124 24.33 0.38 12.06
C PHE A 124 24.17 0.05 10.58
N GLN A 125 24.78 0.84 9.68
CA GLN A 125 24.70 0.66 8.23
C GLN A 125 25.35 -0.65 7.80
N SER A 126 26.52 -0.95 8.34
CA SER A 126 27.24 -2.20 8.11
C SER A 126 26.42 -3.41 8.59
N ALA A 127 25.85 -3.34 9.81
CA ALA A 127 24.97 -4.38 10.33
C ALA A 127 23.74 -4.59 9.43
N ALA A 128 23.07 -3.51 9.03
CA ALA A 128 21.90 -3.56 8.15
C ALA A 128 22.24 -4.18 6.79
N ALA A 129 23.33 -3.75 6.15
CA ALA A 129 23.77 -4.25 4.85
C ALA A 129 24.08 -5.76 4.85
N HIS A 130 24.57 -6.29 5.97
CA HIS A 130 24.87 -7.73 6.10
C HIS A 130 23.65 -8.57 6.48
N MET A 131 22.73 -8.01 7.28
CA MET A 131 21.62 -8.76 7.86
C MET A 131 20.32 -8.67 7.06
N ILE A 132 20.13 -7.60 6.28
CA ILE A 132 18.95 -7.40 5.43
C ILE A 132 19.28 -7.86 4.02
N LYS A 133 18.60 -8.93 3.58
CA LYS A 133 18.81 -9.48 2.24
C LYS A 133 17.48 -9.50 1.47
N PRO A 134 17.45 -8.95 0.26
CA PRO A 134 16.30 -9.05 -0.61
C PRO A 134 16.11 -10.51 -1.06
N LYS A 135 14.87 -10.99 -1.03
CA LYS A 135 14.46 -12.31 -1.50
C LYS A 135 13.99 -12.27 -2.94
N PHE A 136 13.16 -11.30 -3.26
CA PHE A 136 12.66 -11.04 -4.62
C PHE A 136 12.15 -9.60 -4.72
N ILE A 137 12.02 -9.15 -5.95
CA ILE A 137 11.43 -7.86 -6.32
C ILE A 137 10.19 -8.14 -7.16
N VAL A 138 9.15 -7.33 -6.99
CA VAL A 138 7.95 -7.30 -7.83
C VAL A 138 8.01 -6.00 -8.60
N GLU A 139 8.18 -6.09 -9.91
CA GLU A 139 8.20 -4.93 -10.80
C GLU A 139 6.77 -4.54 -11.20
N PRO A 140 6.46 -3.24 -11.35
CA PRO A 140 5.16 -2.79 -11.80
C PRO A 140 4.93 -3.10 -13.29
N ASP A 141 3.71 -3.52 -13.62
CA ASP A 141 3.22 -3.47 -15.00
C ASP A 141 2.69 -2.07 -15.28
N MET A 142 3.41 -1.32 -16.11
CA MET A 142 3.07 0.08 -16.40
C MET A 142 1.79 0.22 -17.23
N GLN A 143 1.35 -0.79 -17.96
CA GLN A 143 0.04 -0.78 -18.62
C GLN A 143 -1.08 -0.84 -17.58
N ASN A 144 -0.96 -1.76 -16.60
CA ASN A 144 -1.88 -1.81 -15.47
C ASN A 144 -1.83 -0.53 -14.62
N HIS A 145 -0.63 0.05 -14.43
CA HIS A 145 -0.47 1.32 -13.73
C HIS A 145 -1.35 2.41 -14.36
N GLU A 146 -1.27 2.57 -15.68
CA GLU A 146 -2.08 3.56 -16.39
C GLU A 146 -3.58 3.25 -16.27
N GLU A 147 -3.97 1.97 -16.34
CA GLU A 147 -5.36 1.54 -16.21
C GLU A 147 -5.92 1.81 -14.80
N TYR A 148 -5.09 1.75 -13.75
CA TYR A 148 -5.51 2.07 -12.37
C TYR A 148 -5.72 3.56 -12.10
N GLN A 149 -5.09 4.49 -12.86
CA GLN A 149 -5.10 5.91 -12.53
C GLN A 149 -6.52 6.53 -12.45
N PRO A 150 -7.49 6.26 -13.34
CA PRO A 150 -8.83 6.77 -13.22
C PRO A 150 -9.53 6.34 -11.92
N TYR A 151 -9.30 5.11 -11.47
CA TYR A 151 -9.88 4.57 -10.24
C TYR A 151 -9.21 5.16 -8.99
N PHE A 152 -7.91 5.41 -9.04
CA PHE A 152 -7.21 6.13 -7.99
C PHE A 152 -7.74 7.57 -7.84
N HIS A 153 -7.93 8.29 -8.93
CA HIS A 153 -8.54 9.63 -8.89
C HIS A 153 -9.95 9.59 -8.29
N LYS A 154 -10.76 8.60 -8.66
CA LYS A 154 -12.10 8.40 -8.08
C LYS A 154 -12.04 8.13 -6.56
N TYR A 155 -11.06 7.34 -6.10
CA TYR A 155 -10.84 7.10 -4.67
C TYR A 155 -10.57 8.42 -3.91
N LEU A 156 -9.73 9.29 -4.45
CA LEU A 156 -9.44 10.59 -3.84
C LEU A 156 -10.66 11.51 -3.81
N GLU A 157 -11.37 11.60 -4.94
CA GLU A 157 -12.58 12.42 -5.08
C GLU A 157 -13.70 11.95 -4.13
N LEU A 158 -13.84 10.64 -3.94
CA LEU A 158 -14.83 10.07 -3.06
C LEU A 158 -14.62 10.50 -1.60
N TYR A 159 -13.38 10.52 -1.11
CA TYR A 159 -13.09 11.04 0.23
C TYR A 159 -13.45 12.52 0.35
N GLU A 160 -12.99 13.36 -0.58
CA GLU A 160 -13.26 14.80 -0.56
C GLU A 160 -14.76 15.11 -0.57
N SER A 161 -15.53 14.31 -1.31
CA SER A 161 -17.00 14.47 -1.42
C SER A 161 -17.74 14.06 -0.14
N LEU A 162 -17.23 13.09 0.59
CA LEU A 162 -17.91 12.48 1.73
C LEU A 162 -17.38 12.90 3.10
N LYS A 163 -16.20 13.52 3.18
CA LYS A 163 -15.57 13.84 4.47
C LYS A 163 -16.46 14.62 5.43
N ASN A 164 -17.24 15.59 4.94
CA ASN A 164 -18.13 16.36 5.78
C ASN A 164 -19.30 15.53 6.35
N LEU A 165 -19.73 14.49 5.64
CA LEU A 165 -20.76 13.54 6.13
C LEU A 165 -20.15 12.55 7.15
N MET A 166 -18.90 12.22 7.00
CA MET A 166 -18.20 11.31 7.93
C MET A 166 -18.01 11.94 9.31
N HIS A 167 -17.92 13.28 9.38
CA HIS A 167 -17.69 14.03 10.61
C HIS A 167 -18.98 14.35 11.40
N GLN A 168 -20.14 13.95 10.87
CA GLN A 168 -21.42 14.05 11.58
C GLN A 168 -21.65 12.82 12.46
#